data_a5099b761f4accfe52f133c4b0cb839c
#
_entry.id   a5099b761f4accfe52f133c4b0cb839c
#
_cell.length_a   1.000
_cell.length_b   1.000
_cell.length_c   1.000
_cell.angle_alpha   90.00
_cell.angle_beta   90.00
_cell.angle_gamma   90.00
#
_symmetry.space_group_name_H-M   'P 1'
#
loop_
_entity.id
_entity.type
_entity.pdbx_description
1 polymer ?
#
loop_
_entity_poly.entity_id
_entity_poly.type
_entity_poly.pdbx_seq_one_letter_code
_entity_poly.pdbx_strand_id
1 'polypeptide(L)'
;MLLSKPEREEPARWIADPIGLDRACDAGVQALIALPADTPSLRLLADQTAKVLTGVSHALNGLALLVGDSARPVLRHRGVLPCVPDRLPALVNAGRAFVAVGAVELFWVVTAWPNGARAIIFAAIGAILFAPRADQAYAAAMSFMVGIGLTAAFAAIIGYAVLPNTETFAAFSLAIGLVLVPAGAGVAQPWQTPMFTAIAAFFCFLLAPTNLMSYDPQQFYNAALAAVAGVGAAALSFRLLPPLSPILRTRRLPALTLRDLRRLASGSIPRSPDAWEGRVYSRLSVLPDAAEPLQRSQLVAGLSVGAEIIRLRRICRRFDLGSRLDAALEAMARGDSAMTITHLARLDEALAARPG
;
A
#
# COMPACT_ATOMS: atom_id res chain seq x y z
N MET A 1 -4.78 -6.73 51.79
CA MET A 1 -4.19 -5.42 51.47
C MET A 1 -4.99 -4.87 50.27
N LEU A 2 -5.79 -3.85 50.56
CA LEU A 2 -6.83 -3.33 49.68
C LEU A 2 -6.23 -2.74 48.41
N LEU A 3 -6.63 -3.27 47.23
CA LEU A 3 -6.40 -2.64 45.92
C LEU A 3 -7.16 -1.29 45.96
N SER A 4 -6.44 -0.19 46.09
CA SER A 4 -7.00 1.14 45.88
C SER A 4 -7.58 1.20 44.44
N LYS A 5 -8.87 1.50 44.39
CA LYS A 5 -9.56 1.81 43.14
C LYS A 5 -8.76 2.86 42.38
N PRO A 6 -8.39 2.60 41.09
CA PRO A 6 -7.81 3.67 40.29
C PRO A 6 -8.86 4.75 40.15
N GLU A 7 -8.54 5.97 40.58
CA GLU A 7 -9.30 7.17 40.23
C GLU A 7 -9.53 7.17 38.70
N ARG A 8 -10.81 7.33 38.33
CA ARG A 8 -11.19 7.58 36.93
C ARG A 8 -10.63 8.96 36.55
N GLU A 9 -9.35 9.01 36.23
CA GLU A 9 -8.79 10.17 35.54
C GLU A 9 -9.35 10.18 34.10
N GLU A 10 -9.86 11.31 33.71
CA GLU A 10 -10.59 11.55 32.46
C GLU A 10 -9.85 11.01 31.24
N PRO A 11 -10.50 10.21 30.38
CA PRO A 11 -9.89 9.67 29.15
C PRO A 11 -9.38 10.77 28.20
N ALA A 12 -9.79 12.02 28.35
CA ALA A 12 -9.33 13.15 27.56
C ALA A 12 -7.85 13.54 27.79
N ARG A 13 -7.28 13.27 28.97
CA ARG A 13 -5.87 13.64 29.29
C ARG A 13 -4.87 12.82 28.48
N TRP A 14 -5.12 11.54 28.28
CA TRP A 14 -4.21 10.64 27.57
C TRP A 14 -4.19 10.88 26.06
N ILE A 15 -5.31 11.35 25.48
CA ILE A 15 -5.38 11.74 24.07
C ILE A 15 -4.60 13.03 23.83
N ALA A 16 -4.46 13.89 24.83
CA ALA A 16 -3.74 15.15 24.72
C ALA A 16 -2.20 15.01 24.80
N ASP A 17 -1.68 13.89 25.35
CA ASP A 17 -0.24 13.64 25.44
C ASP A 17 0.15 12.24 24.96
N PRO A 18 0.21 12.03 23.64
CA PRO A 18 0.60 10.73 23.06
C PRO A 18 2.05 10.35 23.40
N ILE A 19 2.94 11.33 23.68
CA ILE A 19 4.33 11.07 24.02
C ILE A 19 4.43 10.57 25.47
N GLY A 20 3.66 11.14 26.38
CA GLY A 20 3.59 10.66 27.76
C GLY A 20 3.03 9.24 27.83
N LEU A 21 2.03 8.93 27.02
CA LEU A 21 1.45 7.58 26.92
C LEU A 21 2.43 6.58 26.32
N ASP A 22 3.19 6.96 25.30
CA ASP A 22 4.24 6.12 24.68
C ASP A 22 5.32 5.76 25.72
N ARG A 23 5.81 6.75 26.50
CA ARG A 23 6.74 6.50 27.59
C ARG A 23 6.17 5.60 28.69
N ALA A 24 4.89 5.76 29.00
CA ALA A 24 4.21 4.91 29.98
C ALA A 24 4.10 3.46 29.48
N CYS A 25 3.84 3.24 28.20
CA CYS A 25 3.85 1.93 27.57
C CYS A 25 5.24 1.29 27.63
N ASP A 26 6.30 2.03 27.30
CA ASP A 26 7.68 1.53 27.38
C ASP A 26 8.10 1.19 28.82
N ALA A 27 7.76 2.03 29.79
CA ALA A 27 8.00 1.76 31.19
C ALA A 27 7.24 0.51 31.66
N GLY A 28 5.99 0.35 31.25
CA GLY A 28 5.18 -0.84 31.50
C GLY A 28 5.77 -2.12 30.92
N VAL A 29 6.30 -2.06 29.70
CA VAL A 29 7.01 -3.18 29.06
C VAL A 29 8.24 -3.57 29.88
N GLN A 30 9.06 -2.61 30.29
CA GLN A 30 10.25 -2.89 31.11
C GLN A 30 9.88 -3.48 32.49
N ALA A 31 8.83 -2.96 33.12
CA ALA A 31 8.33 -3.49 34.40
C ALA A 31 7.83 -4.94 34.28
N LEU A 32 7.11 -5.27 33.19
CA LEU A 32 6.63 -6.63 32.90
C LEU A 32 7.78 -7.61 32.62
N ILE A 33 8.82 -7.16 31.92
CA ILE A 33 10.02 -7.96 31.66
C ILE A 33 10.78 -8.25 32.94
N ALA A 34 10.86 -7.26 33.86
CA ALA A 34 11.54 -7.36 35.11
C ALA A 34 10.73 -8.11 36.19
N LEU A 35 9.45 -8.38 35.99
CA LEU A 35 8.59 -9.05 36.94
C LEU A 35 9.08 -10.49 37.22
N PRO A 36 9.33 -10.88 38.46
CA PRO A 36 9.63 -12.27 38.77
C PRO A 36 8.40 -13.13 38.48
N ALA A 37 8.59 -14.17 37.72
CA ALA A 37 7.49 -15.08 37.32
C ALA A 37 7.74 -16.44 37.98
N ASP A 38 6.96 -16.77 38.98
CA ASP A 38 7.06 -18.05 39.73
C ASP A 38 6.57 -19.23 38.89
N THR A 39 5.83 -18.97 37.82
CA THR A 39 5.31 -20.03 36.92
C THR A 39 5.51 -19.66 35.46
N PRO A 40 5.71 -20.66 34.57
CA PRO A 40 5.80 -20.44 33.12
C PRO A 40 4.57 -19.71 32.54
N SER A 41 3.38 -19.97 33.10
CA SER A 41 2.13 -19.31 32.69
C SER A 41 2.12 -17.83 33.02
N LEU A 42 2.61 -17.42 34.17
CA LEU A 42 2.75 -16.01 34.53
C LEU A 42 3.77 -15.31 33.63
N ARG A 43 4.89 -15.97 33.32
CA ARG A 43 5.87 -15.44 32.39
C ARG A 43 5.30 -15.23 31.00
N LEU A 44 4.54 -16.21 30.51
CA LEU A 44 3.86 -16.11 29.21
C LEU A 44 2.85 -14.95 29.19
N LEU A 45 2.08 -14.79 30.25
CA LEU A 45 1.13 -13.68 30.37
C LEU A 45 1.84 -12.32 30.38
N ALA A 46 2.93 -12.19 31.14
CA ALA A 46 3.74 -10.98 31.16
C ALA A 46 4.32 -10.65 29.78
N ASP A 47 4.87 -11.65 29.09
CA ASP A 47 5.41 -11.48 27.74
C ASP A 47 4.33 -11.09 26.71
N GLN A 48 3.13 -11.67 26.79
CA GLN A 48 2.02 -11.31 25.90
C GLN A 48 1.51 -9.88 26.19
N THR A 49 1.40 -9.51 27.45
CA THR A 49 1.02 -8.15 27.86
C THR A 49 2.06 -7.12 27.40
N ALA A 50 3.34 -7.43 27.54
CA ALA A 50 4.42 -6.58 27.04
C ALA A 50 4.35 -6.39 25.51
N LYS A 51 4.02 -7.44 24.74
CA LYS A 51 3.80 -7.35 23.29
C LYS A 51 2.62 -6.44 22.95
N VAL A 52 1.53 -6.52 23.70
CA VAL A 52 0.36 -5.63 23.48
C VAL A 52 0.74 -4.18 23.75
N LEU A 53 1.44 -3.88 24.85
CA LEU A 53 1.90 -2.53 25.16
C LEU A 53 2.86 -1.99 24.10
N THR A 54 3.77 -2.81 23.59
CA THR A 54 4.65 -2.44 22.46
C THR A 54 3.83 -2.13 21.20
N GLY A 55 2.79 -2.89 20.92
CA GLY A 55 1.88 -2.62 19.80
C GLY A 55 1.13 -1.29 19.96
N VAL A 56 0.70 -0.96 21.18
CA VAL A 56 0.07 0.34 21.49
C VAL A 56 1.06 1.48 21.31
N SER A 57 2.30 1.35 21.80
CA SER A 57 3.39 2.33 21.59
C SER A 57 3.63 2.59 20.10
N HIS A 58 3.72 1.54 19.28
CA HIS A 58 3.86 1.69 17.83
C HIS A 58 2.67 2.41 17.17
N ALA A 59 1.45 2.13 17.62
CA ALA A 59 0.25 2.81 17.11
C ALA A 59 0.23 4.30 17.48
N LEU A 60 0.61 4.63 18.70
CA LEU A 60 0.75 6.01 19.20
C LEU A 60 1.83 6.78 18.42
N ASN A 61 2.97 6.16 18.17
CA ASN A 61 4.01 6.73 17.33
C ASN A 61 3.52 6.99 15.90
N GLY A 62 2.77 6.06 15.31
CA GLY A 62 2.13 6.25 14.01
C GLY A 62 1.16 7.41 14.00
N LEU A 63 0.33 7.55 15.06
CA LEU A 63 -0.61 8.66 15.21
C LEU A 63 0.13 10.00 15.40
N ALA A 64 1.19 10.02 16.20
CA ALA A 64 2.01 11.21 16.41
C ALA A 64 2.66 11.70 15.10
N LEU A 65 3.07 10.78 14.20
CA LEU A 65 3.58 11.11 12.87
C LEU A 65 2.53 11.73 11.96
N LEU A 66 1.26 11.34 12.09
CA LEU A 66 0.16 11.87 11.29
C LEU A 66 -0.31 13.25 11.77
N VAL A 67 -0.21 13.52 13.08
CA VAL A 67 -0.72 14.74 13.72
C VAL A 67 0.40 15.76 13.99
N GLY A 68 1.64 15.28 14.10
CA GLY A 68 2.79 16.09 14.51
C GLY A 68 3.39 16.91 13.38
N ASP A 69 3.84 18.12 13.75
CA ASP A 69 4.64 18.98 12.89
C ASP A 69 6.00 18.29 12.58
N SER A 70 6.42 18.34 11.30
CA SER A 70 7.56 17.62 10.71
C SER A 70 8.94 17.92 11.35
N ALA A 71 9.00 18.79 12.35
CA ALA A 71 10.23 19.26 12.99
C ALA A 71 10.73 18.40 14.18
N ARG A 72 10.00 17.36 14.60
CA ARG A 72 10.41 16.54 15.74
C ARG A 72 11.20 15.30 15.30
N PRO A 73 12.36 15.01 15.93
CA PRO A 73 13.11 13.80 15.62
C PRO A 73 12.25 12.58 16.00
N VAL A 74 11.70 11.94 14.98
CA VAL A 74 11.05 10.64 15.13
C VAL A 74 12.10 9.65 15.57
N LEU A 75 11.93 9.05 16.74
CA LEU A 75 12.70 7.89 17.14
C LEU A 75 12.51 6.84 16.06
N ARG A 76 13.53 6.67 15.20
CA ARG A 76 13.56 5.63 14.16
C ARG A 76 13.60 4.27 14.85
N HIS A 77 12.44 3.81 15.31
CA HIS A 77 12.28 2.39 15.54
C HIS A 77 12.59 1.69 14.21
N ARG A 78 13.32 0.59 14.26
CA ARG A 78 13.57 -0.26 13.09
C ARG A 78 12.21 -0.57 12.47
N GLY A 79 11.89 0.20 11.43
CA GLY A 79 10.58 0.14 10.79
C GLY A 79 10.36 -1.24 10.18
N VAL A 80 9.19 -1.76 10.36
CA VAL A 80 8.69 -2.92 9.64
C VAL A 80 8.95 -2.71 8.16
N LEU A 81 9.80 -3.54 7.55
CA LEU A 81 10.18 -3.41 6.15
C LEU A 81 8.94 -3.68 5.27
N PRO A 82 8.46 -2.70 4.50
CA PRO A 82 7.33 -2.91 3.61
C PRO A 82 7.70 -3.99 2.58
N CYS A 83 6.86 -4.98 2.44
CA CYS A 83 7.03 -6.07 1.49
C CYS A 83 5.89 -6.06 0.48
N VAL A 84 6.15 -6.47 -0.75
CA VAL A 84 5.09 -6.63 -1.74
C VAL A 84 4.16 -7.77 -1.28
N PRO A 85 2.89 -7.48 -0.96
CA PRO A 85 1.97 -8.44 -0.34
C PRO A 85 1.60 -9.59 -1.29
N ASP A 86 1.39 -9.28 -2.55
CA ASP A 86 1.13 -10.22 -3.66
C ASP A 86 1.71 -9.65 -4.96
N ARG A 87 2.37 -10.48 -5.74
CA ARG A 87 2.94 -10.11 -7.04
C ARG A 87 1.94 -10.18 -8.19
N LEU A 88 0.84 -10.91 -8.01
CA LEU A 88 -0.13 -11.11 -9.08
C LEU A 88 -0.80 -9.81 -9.55
N PRO A 89 -1.24 -8.89 -8.68
CA PRO A 89 -1.76 -7.59 -9.10
C PRO A 89 -0.75 -6.78 -9.92
N ALA A 90 0.53 -6.83 -9.54
CA ALA A 90 1.60 -6.16 -10.27
C ALA A 90 1.80 -6.75 -11.67
N LEU A 91 1.75 -8.09 -11.81
CA LEU A 91 1.83 -8.76 -13.11
C LEU A 91 0.63 -8.44 -14.01
N VAL A 92 -0.57 -8.38 -13.45
CA VAL A 92 -1.78 -7.99 -14.19
C VAL A 92 -1.65 -6.54 -14.68
N ASN A 93 -1.17 -5.63 -13.84
CA ASN A 93 -0.96 -4.24 -14.24
C ASN A 93 0.15 -4.09 -15.29
N ALA A 94 1.23 -4.88 -15.19
CA ALA A 94 2.26 -4.94 -16.22
C ALA A 94 1.70 -5.44 -17.55
N GLY A 95 0.85 -6.48 -17.52
CA GLY A 95 0.15 -6.98 -18.71
C GLY A 95 -0.75 -5.92 -19.34
N ARG A 96 -1.48 -5.14 -18.54
CA ARG A 96 -2.31 -4.02 -19.03
C ARG A 96 -1.48 -2.94 -19.71
N ALA A 97 -0.39 -2.53 -19.07
CA ALA A 97 0.52 -1.54 -19.63
C ALA A 97 1.12 -2.05 -20.95
N PHE A 98 1.54 -3.31 -20.98
CA PHE A 98 2.06 -3.95 -22.21
C PHE A 98 1.02 -3.97 -23.34
N VAL A 99 -0.22 -4.37 -23.04
CA VAL A 99 -1.30 -4.39 -24.04
C VAL A 99 -1.65 -2.98 -24.53
N ALA A 100 -1.77 -2.01 -23.60
CA ALA A 100 -2.11 -0.64 -23.96
C ALA A 100 -1.02 0.00 -24.84
N VAL A 101 0.23 -0.08 -24.40
CA VAL A 101 1.38 0.50 -25.12
C VAL A 101 1.61 -0.24 -26.43
N GLY A 102 1.62 -1.57 -26.42
CA GLY A 102 1.86 -2.39 -27.60
C GLY A 102 0.78 -2.20 -28.68
N ALA A 103 -0.49 -2.04 -28.29
CA ALA A 103 -1.57 -1.76 -29.23
C ALA A 103 -1.41 -0.38 -29.91
N VAL A 104 -1.03 0.64 -29.14
CA VAL A 104 -0.77 1.98 -29.66
C VAL A 104 0.47 2.00 -30.54
N GLU A 105 1.53 1.29 -30.16
CA GLU A 105 2.76 1.16 -30.95
C GLU A 105 2.49 0.43 -32.27
N LEU A 106 1.76 -0.68 -32.23
CA LEU A 106 1.37 -1.42 -33.43
C LEU A 106 0.55 -0.53 -34.37
N PHE A 107 -0.44 0.20 -33.84
CA PHE A 107 -1.22 1.15 -34.60
C PHE A 107 -0.33 2.23 -35.22
N TRP A 108 0.61 2.79 -34.45
CA TRP A 108 1.55 3.78 -34.96
C TRP A 108 2.41 3.26 -36.12
N VAL A 109 3.01 2.07 -35.95
CA VAL A 109 3.87 1.47 -36.97
C VAL A 109 3.07 1.18 -38.27
N VAL A 110 1.85 0.63 -38.16
CA VAL A 110 1.01 0.29 -39.31
C VAL A 110 0.50 1.52 -40.05
N THR A 111 0.16 2.59 -39.32
CA THR A 111 -0.43 3.81 -39.90
C THR A 111 0.60 4.89 -40.24
N ALA A 112 1.86 4.73 -39.76
CA ALA A 112 2.90 5.77 -39.81
C ALA A 112 2.43 7.12 -39.24
N TRP A 113 1.57 7.11 -38.20
CA TRP A 113 0.96 8.31 -37.66
C TRP A 113 2.01 9.24 -37.03
N PRO A 114 2.11 10.54 -37.41
CA PRO A 114 3.20 11.43 -36.95
C PRO A 114 3.27 11.62 -35.45
N ASN A 115 2.15 11.50 -34.74
CA ASN A 115 2.06 11.69 -33.29
C ASN A 115 1.94 10.37 -32.50
N GLY A 116 2.25 9.23 -33.10
CA GLY A 116 2.18 7.91 -32.44
C GLY A 116 3.04 7.82 -31.17
N ALA A 117 4.24 8.40 -31.18
CA ALA A 117 5.09 8.45 -29.98
C ALA A 117 4.41 9.17 -28.80
N ARG A 118 3.67 10.26 -29.05
CA ARG A 118 2.88 10.95 -28.01
C ARG A 118 1.76 10.07 -27.47
N ALA A 119 1.08 9.34 -28.36
CA ALA A 119 0.01 8.42 -27.93
C ALA A 119 0.54 7.31 -27.02
N ILE A 120 1.74 6.77 -27.27
CA ILE A 120 2.41 5.80 -26.39
C ILE A 120 2.66 6.41 -25.01
N ILE A 121 3.18 7.64 -24.93
CA ILE A 121 3.41 8.32 -23.66
C ILE A 121 2.11 8.45 -22.86
N PHE A 122 1.02 8.88 -23.49
CA PHE A 122 -0.27 9.01 -22.81
C PHE A 122 -0.90 7.65 -22.44
N ALA A 123 -0.67 6.60 -23.21
CA ALA A 123 -1.07 5.25 -22.87
C ALA A 123 -0.32 4.76 -21.61
N ALA A 124 0.98 4.99 -21.55
CA ALA A 124 1.80 4.65 -20.39
C ALA A 124 1.37 5.44 -19.15
N ILE A 125 1.18 6.77 -19.26
CA ILE A 125 0.69 7.61 -18.17
C ILE A 125 -0.65 7.11 -17.65
N GLY A 126 -1.62 6.85 -18.54
CA GLY A 126 -2.93 6.34 -18.15
C GLY A 126 -2.86 4.98 -17.46
N ALA A 127 -2.05 4.06 -17.99
CA ALA A 127 -1.87 2.74 -17.40
C ALA A 127 -1.25 2.82 -15.97
N ILE A 128 -0.22 3.66 -15.77
CA ILE A 128 0.47 3.80 -14.48
C ILE A 128 -0.40 4.56 -13.46
N LEU A 129 -1.02 5.66 -13.88
CA LEU A 129 -1.78 6.54 -12.99
C LEU A 129 -3.01 5.85 -12.39
N PHE A 130 -3.68 5.00 -13.18
CA PHE A 130 -4.93 4.36 -12.76
C PHE A 130 -4.76 2.92 -12.28
N ALA A 131 -3.59 2.30 -12.46
CA ALA A 131 -3.32 0.95 -11.94
C ALA A 131 -3.64 0.78 -10.44
N PRO A 132 -3.31 1.74 -9.53
CA PRO A 132 -3.60 1.58 -8.10
C PRO A 132 -5.09 1.63 -7.76
N ARG A 133 -5.94 2.21 -8.61
CA ARG A 133 -7.38 2.39 -8.37
C ARG A 133 -8.20 1.10 -8.50
N ALA A 134 -7.55 -0.01 -8.83
CA ALA A 134 -8.15 -1.35 -8.91
C ALA A 134 -9.52 -1.36 -9.65
N ASP A 135 -10.62 -1.57 -8.92
CA ASP A 135 -11.95 -1.72 -9.49
C ASP A 135 -12.48 -0.43 -10.16
N GLN A 136 -11.98 0.74 -9.74
CA GLN A 136 -12.36 2.03 -10.31
C GLN A 136 -11.43 2.50 -11.44
N ALA A 137 -10.41 1.71 -11.80
CA ALA A 137 -9.39 2.12 -12.78
C ALA A 137 -9.99 2.48 -14.13
N TYR A 138 -10.92 1.69 -14.64
CA TYR A 138 -11.60 1.96 -15.91
C TYR A 138 -12.41 3.26 -15.87
N ALA A 139 -13.27 3.43 -14.85
CA ALA A 139 -14.10 4.63 -14.72
C ALA A 139 -13.26 5.89 -14.57
N ALA A 140 -12.18 5.82 -13.77
CA ALA A 140 -11.26 6.93 -13.57
C ALA A 140 -10.48 7.29 -14.84
N ALA A 141 -10.01 6.28 -15.60
CA ALA A 141 -9.32 6.49 -16.87
C ALA A 141 -10.26 7.09 -17.94
N MET A 142 -11.52 6.64 -18.00
CA MET A 142 -12.53 7.23 -18.89
C MET A 142 -12.85 8.68 -18.54
N SER A 143 -13.03 8.98 -17.25
CA SER A 143 -13.24 10.36 -16.78
C SER A 143 -12.04 11.26 -17.10
N PHE A 144 -10.83 10.74 -16.97
CA PHE A 144 -9.59 11.43 -17.32
C PHE A 144 -9.47 11.65 -18.83
N MET A 145 -9.83 10.66 -19.65
CA MET A 145 -9.87 10.78 -21.11
C MET A 145 -10.84 11.89 -21.57
N VAL A 146 -12.03 11.95 -20.97
CA VAL A 146 -12.99 13.05 -21.21
C VAL A 146 -12.37 14.38 -20.81
N GLY A 147 -11.68 14.43 -19.65
CA GLY A 147 -10.93 15.60 -19.22
C GLY A 147 -9.89 16.08 -20.23
N ILE A 148 -9.13 15.17 -20.86
CA ILE A 148 -8.17 15.52 -21.91
C ILE A 148 -8.91 16.07 -23.16
N GLY A 149 -10.05 15.49 -23.54
CA GLY A 149 -10.87 16.00 -24.63
C GLY A 149 -11.36 17.44 -24.36
N LEU A 150 -11.85 17.72 -23.15
CA LEU A 150 -12.20 19.08 -22.73
C LEU A 150 -10.99 20.02 -22.70
N THR A 151 -9.85 19.52 -22.24
CA THR A 151 -8.59 20.27 -22.28
C THR A 151 -8.23 20.69 -23.68
N ALA A 152 -8.36 19.80 -24.65
CA ALA A 152 -8.10 20.11 -26.05
C ALA A 152 -9.06 21.19 -26.58
N ALA A 153 -10.34 21.11 -26.21
CA ALA A 153 -11.31 22.15 -26.59
C ALA A 153 -10.97 23.52 -25.97
N PHE A 154 -10.66 23.57 -24.67
CA PHE A 154 -10.25 24.82 -24.02
C PHE A 154 -8.93 25.36 -24.58
N ALA A 155 -7.94 24.49 -24.82
CA ALA A 155 -6.67 24.89 -25.40
C ALA A 155 -6.82 25.40 -26.84
N ALA A 156 -7.74 24.83 -27.63
CA ALA A 156 -8.06 25.34 -28.96
C ALA A 156 -8.68 26.74 -28.89
N ILE A 157 -9.68 26.95 -28.02
CA ILE A 157 -10.32 28.24 -27.86
C ILE A 157 -9.30 29.30 -27.42
N ILE A 158 -8.56 29.02 -26.35
CA ILE A 158 -7.56 29.96 -25.84
C ILE A 158 -6.45 30.18 -26.89
N GLY A 159 -5.92 29.12 -27.48
CA GLY A 159 -4.80 29.18 -28.43
C GLY A 159 -5.14 29.92 -29.72
N TYR A 160 -6.31 29.68 -30.30
CA TYR A 160 -6.65 30.23 -31.63
C TYR A 160 -7.55 31.45 -31.58
N ALA A 161 -8.38 31.64 -30.55
CA ALA A 161 -9.29 32.76 -30.46
C ALA A 161 -8.83 33.86 -29.52
N VAL A 162 -8.14 33.53 -28.43
CA VAL A 162 -7.76 34.50 -27.38
C VAL A 162 -6.31 34.95 -27.52
N LEU A 163 -5.35 34.04 -27.59
CA LEU A 163 -3.92 34.37 -27.57
C LEU A 163 -3.47 35.25 -28.75
N PRO A 164 -3.97 35.09 -30.01
CA PRO A 164 -3.58 35.96 -31.09
C PRO A 164 -3.90 37.45 -30.88
N ASN A 165 -4.87 37.72 -30.00
CA ASN A 165 -5.31 39.07 -29.67
C ASN A 165 -4.75 39.61 -28.33
N THR A 166 -3.82 38.86 -27.70
CA THR A 166 -3.23 39.25 -26.41
C THR A 166 -1.83 39.78 -26.61
N GLU A 167 -1.62 41.05 -26.23
CA GLU A 167 -0.31 41.73 -26.34
C GLU A 167 0.41 41.85 -25.00
N THR A 168 -0.30 41.63 -23.88
CA THR A 168 0.23 41.85 -22.54
C THR A 168 0.35 40.56 -21.75
N PHE A 169 1.34 40.51 -20.86
CA PHE A 169 1.51 39.38 -19.93
C PHE A 169 0.30 39.21 -18.99
N ALA A 170 -0.33 40.31 -18.60
CA ALA A 170 -1.52 40.29 -17.75
C ALA A 170 -2.71 39.59 -18.46
N ALA A 171 -2.97 39.95 -19.74
CA ALA A 171 -4.02 39.30 -20.53
C ALA A 171 -3.72 37.81 -20.77
N PHE A 172 -2.47 37.45 -21.05
CA PHE A 172 -2.03 36.07 -21.17
C PHE A 172 -2.27 35.28 -19.87
N SER A 173 -1.85 35.84 -18.70
CA SER A 173 -2.03 35.21 -17.41
C SER A 173 -3.51 35.02 -17.05
N LEU A 174 -4.35 36.02 -17.38
CA LEU A 174 -5.78 35.93 -17.17
C LEU A 174 -6.42 34.83 -18.04
N ALA A 175 -6.03 34.74 -19.31
CA ALA A 175 -6.54 33.72 -20.23
C ALA A 175 -6.24 32.30 -19.75
N ILE A 176 -5.02 32.04 -19.27
CA ILE A 176 -4.64 30.75 -18.69
C ILE A 176 -5.34 30.52 -17.35
N GLY A 177 -5.38 31.53 -16.48
CA GLY A 177 -6.02 31.49 -15.17
C GLY A 177 -7.51 31.18 -15.27
N LEU A 178 -8.21 31.67 -16.29
CA LEU A 178 -9.63 31.41 -16.52
C LEU A 178 -9.94 29.91 -16.68
N VAL A 179 -9.00 29.11 -17.15
CA VAL A 179 -9.16 27.66 -17.26
C VAL A 179 -8.60 26.94 -16.04
N LEU A 180 -7.39 27.32 -15.59
CA LEU A 180 -6.70 26.58 -14.54
C LEU A 180 -7.31 26.79 -13.14
N VAL A 181 -7.84 27.99 -12.82
CA VAL A 181 -8.43 28.25 -11.50
C VAL A 181 -9.70 27.43 -11.28
N PRO A 182 -10.69 27.41 -12.21
CA PRO A 182 -11.85 26.53 -12.08
C PRO A 182 -11.48 25.04 -12.11
N ALA A 183 -10.49 24.66 -12.93
CA ALA A 183 -10.01 23.29 -12.97
C ALA A 183 -9.40 22.87 -11.62
N GLY A 184 -8.57 23.73 -10.99
CA GLY A 184 -8.02 23.50 -9.66
C GLY A 184 -9.10 23.37 -8.59
N ALA A 185 -10.12 24.23 -8.60
CA ALA A 185 -11.27 24.10 -7.71
C ALA A 185 -12.05 22.78 -7.95
N GLY A 186 -12.16 22.35 -9.21
CA GLY A 186 -12.79 21.09 -9.59
C GLY A 186 -12.03 19.84 -9.11
N VAL A 187 -10.70 19.91 -9.00
CA VAL A 187 -9.88 18.80 -8.46
C VAL A 187 -10.25 18.50 -7.00
N ALA A 188 -10.66 19.50 -6.23
CA ALA A 188 -11.13 19.33 -4.85
C ALA A 188 -12.48 18.61 -4.75
N GLN A 189 -13.22 18.45 -5.85
CA GLN A 189 -14.51 17.76 -5.87
C GLN A 189 -14.31 16.24 -6.03
N PRO A 190 -14.77 15.41 -5.07
CA PRO A 190 -14.47 13.97 -5.05
C PRO A 190 -15.08 13.19 -6.22
N TRP A 191 -16.17 13.69 -6.81
CA TRP A 191 -16.93 12.97 -7.85
C TRP A 191 -16.31 13.04 -9.25
N GLN A 192 -15.48 14.06 -9.56
CA GLN A 192 -14.86 14.23 -10.89
C GLN A 192 -13.37 14.58 -10.84
N THR A 193 -12.70 14.27 -9.75
CA THR A 193 -11.25 14.52 -9.56
C THR A 193 -10.40 14.11 -10.78
N PRO A 194 -10.57 12.92 -11.43
CA PRO A 194 -9.73 12.55 -12.56
C PRO A 194 -9.89 13.48 -13.77
N MET A 195 -11.11 13.92 -14.05
CA MET A 195 -11.40 14.82 -15.18
C MET A 195 -10.73 16.18 -14.98
N PHE A 196 -10.94 16.79 -13.82
CA PHE A 196 -10.35 18.11 -13.52
C PHE A 196 -8.83 18.03 -13.37
N THR A 197 -8.29 16.92 -12.87
CA THR A 197 -6.84 16.67 -12.84
C THR A 197 -6.27 16.65 -14.26
N ALA A 198 -6.97 16.03 -15.22
CA ALA A 198 -6.54 16.04 -16.61
C ALA A 198 -6.49 17.47 -17.17
N ILE A 199 -7.54 18.29 -16.92
CA ILE A 199 -7.58 19.68 -17.36
C ILE A 199 -6.43 20.48 -16.76
N ALA A 200 -6.26 20.43 -15.44
CA ALA A 200 -5.24 21.21 -14.74
C ALA A 200 -3.81 20.80 -15.16
N ALA A 201 -3.54 19.50 -15.33
CA ALA A 201 -2.20 19.00 -15.64
C ALA A 201 -1.81 19.18 -17.11
N PHE A 202 -2.77 19.04 -18.02
CA PHE A 202 -2.46 18.96 -19.47
C PHE A 202 -2.85 20.18 -20.29
N PHE A 203 -3.53 21.17 -19.69
CA PHE A 203 -3.91 22.38 -20.41
C PHE A 203 -2.69 23.13 -20.97
N CYS A 204 -1.73 23.48 -20.12
CA CYS A 204 -0.51 24.15 -20.58
C CYS A 204 0.33 23.30 -21.52
N PHE A 205 0.32 21.97 -21.33
CA PHE A 205 1.05 21.05 -22.21
C PHE A 205 0.47 21.02 -23.62
N LEU A 206 -0.88 21.02 -23.76
CA LEU A 206 -1.54 21.06 -25.07
C LEU A 206 -1.49 22.44 -25.70
N LEU A 207 -1.63 23.51 -24.90
CA LEU A 207 -1.52 24.86 -25.39
C LEU A 207 -0.10 25.18 -25.87
N ALA A 208 0.94 24.58 -25.26
CA ALA A 208 2.36 24.72 -25.58
C ALA A 208 2.79 26.20 -25.83
N PRO A 209 2.55 27.14 -24.91
CA PRO A 209 2.81 28.54 -25.13
C PRO A 209 4.31 28.79 -25.30
N THR A 210 4.70 29.44 -26.39
CA THR A 210 6.10 29.83 -26.71
C THR A 210 6.14 31.29 -27.14
N ASN A 211 7.32 31.94 -27.01
CA ASN A 211 7.46 33.35 -27.40
C ASN A 211 7.19 33.61 -28.90
N LEU A 212 7.47 32.60 -29.73
CA LEU A 212 7.09 32.60 -31.14
C LEU A 212 6.08 31.49 -31.35
N MET A 213 4.83 31.78 -31.00
CA MET A 213 3.75 30.77 -31.05
C MET A 213 3.46 30.39 -32.49
N SER A 214 3.52 29.10 -32.78
CA SER A 214 3.10 28.54 -34.07
C SER A 214 1.62 28.15 -33.98
N TYR A 215 0.80 28.76 -34.82
CA TYR A 215 -0.64 28.47 -34.92
C TYR A 215 -0.91 27.41 -36.01
N ASP A 216 -0.39 26.19 -35.83
CA ASP A 216 -0.62 25.06 -36.70
C ASP A 216 -1.76 24.18 -36.18
N PRO A 217 -2.97 24.26 -36.76
CA PRO A 217 -4.12 23.47 -36.31
C PRO A 217 -3.89 21.98 -36.48
N GLN A 218 -3.21 21.58 -37.56
CA GLN A 218 -3.00 20.17 -37.86
C GLN A 218 -2.11 19.51 -36.81
N GLN A 219 -1.02 20.16 -36.42
CA GLN A 219 -0.15 19.68 -35.38
C GLN A 219 -0.86 19.63 -34.01
N PHE A 220 -1.66 20.65 -33.69
CA PHE A 220 -2.43 20.73 -32.47
C PHE A 220 -3.46 19.58 -32.37
N TYR A 221 -4.31 19.41 -33.38
CA TYR A 221 -5.34 18.37 -33.33
C TYR A 221 -4.73 16.96 -33.36
N ASN A 222 -3.64 16.73 -34.07
CA ASN A 222 -2.92 15.48 -34.03
C ASN A 222 -2.34 15.19 -32.62
N ALA A 223 -1.84 16.21 -31.92
CA ALA A 223 -1.33 16.06 -30.56
C ALA A 223 -2.46 15.77 -29.56
N ALA A 224 -3.59 16.48 -29.69
CA ALA A 224 -4.77 16.26 -28.85
C ALA A 224 -5.37 14.86 -29.07
N LEU A 225 -5.49 14.44 -30.35
CA LEU A 225 -5.96 13.10 -30.68
C LEU A 225 -5.04 12.01 -30.12
N ALA A 226 -3.71 12.21 -30.19
CA ALA A 226 -2.75 11.28 -29.63
C ALA A 226 -2.91 11.14 -28.10
N ALA A 227 -3.16 12.24 -27.40
CA ALA A 227 -3.39 12.21 -25.96
C ALA A 227 -4.68 11.44 -25.60
N VAL A 228 -5.78 11.74 -26.29
CA VAL A 228 -7.08 11.07 -26.07
C VAL A 228 -6.98 9.58 -26.45
N ALA A 229 -6.41 9.25 -27.60
CA ALA A 229 -6.26 7.86 -28.06
C ALA A 229 -5.35 7.05 -27.11
N GLY A 230 -4.24 7.62 -26.64
CA GLY A 230 -3.34 6.96 -25.72
C GLY A 230 -4.02 6.62 -24.39
N VAL A 231 -4.69 7.58 -23.75
CA VAL A 231 -5.44 7.31 -22.51
C VAL A 231 -6.62 6.39 -22.77
N GLY A 232 -7.29 6.50 -23.92
CA GLY A 232 -8.36 5.60 -24.34
C GLY A 232 -7.89 4.14 -24.46
N ALA A 233 -6.70 3.91 -25.01
CA ALA A 233 -6.08 2.59 -25.04
C ALA A 233 -5.78 2.05 -23.64
N ALA A 234 -5.27 2.90 -22.71
CA ALA A 234 -5.09 2.53 -21.31
C ALA A 234 -6.44 2.18 -20.65
N ALA A 235 -7.48 3.00 -20.84
CA ALA A 235 -8.80 2.71 -20.32
C ALA A 235 -9.34 1.38 -20.85
N LEU A 236 -9.21 1.13 -22.15
CA LEU A 236 -9.64 -0.12 -22.78
C LEU A 236 -8.89 -1.33 -22.19
N SER A 237 -7.59 -1.20 -21.91
CA SER A 237 -6.81 -2.28 -21.30
C SER A 237 -7.34 -2.67 -19.92
N PHE A 238 -7.85 -1.71 -19.12
CA PHE A 238 -8.50 -2.00 -17.82
C PHE A 238 -9.82 -2.76 -17.99
N ARG A 239 -10.51 -2.57 -19.11
CA ARG A 239 -11.75 -3.31 -19.42
C ARG A 239 -11.45 -4.71 -19.94
N LEU A 240 -10.45 -4.86 -20.81
CA LEU A 240 -10.05 -6.16 -21.39
C LEU A 240 -9.40 -7.09 -20.37
N LEU A 241 -8.60 -6.52 -19.47
CA LEU A 241 -7.94 -7.24 -18.39
C LEU A 241 -8.48 -6.72 -17.05
N PRO A 242 -9.65 -7.19 -16.59
CA PRO A 242 -10.27 -6.68 -15.38
C PRO A 242 -9.37 -6.91 -14.15
N PRO A 243 -9.50 -6.08 -13.10
CA PRO A 243 -8.76 -6.27 -11.86
C PRO A 243 -9.14 -7.61 -11.23
N LEU A 244 -8.22 -8.15 -10.43
CA LEU A 244 -8.50 -9.32 -9.62
C LEU A 244 -9.70 -9.01 -8.73
N SER A 245 -10.74 -9.84 -8.81
CA SER A 245 -11.94 -9.62 -8.01
C SER A 245 -11.60 -9.54 -6.51
N PRO A 246 -12.31 -8.75 -5.73
CA PRO A 246 -12.13 -8.66 -4.28
C PRO A 246 -12.16 -10.04 -3.61
N ILE A 247 -13.07 -10.93 -4.08
CA ILE A 247 -13.20 -12.31 -3.59
C ILE A 247 -11.92 -13.13 -3.81
N LEU A 248 -11.28 -13.00 -4.97
CA LEU A 248 -10.01 -13.68 -5.24
C LEU A 248 -8.89 -13.14 -4.34
N ARG A 249 -8.85 -11.83 -4.09
CA ARG A 249 -7.85 -11.24 -3.18
C ARG A 249 -8.04 -11.70 -1.75
N THR A 250 -9.27 -11.71 -1.24
CA THR A 250 -9.57 -12.15 0.13
C THR A 250 -9.22 -13.60 0.38
N ARG A 251 -9.42 -14.50 -0.58
CA ARG A 251 -9.04 -15.92 -0.49
C ARG A 251 -7.53 -16.13 -0.67
N ARG A 252 -6.91 -15.35 -1.54
CA ARG A 252 -5.50 -15.52 -1.91
C ARG A 252 -4.52 -15.08 -0.81
N LEU A 253 -4.79 -13.97 -0.11
CA LEU A 253 -3.89 -13.43 0.89
C LEU A 253 -3.67 -14.37 2.09
N PRO A 254 -4.71 -14.98 2.71
CA PRO A 254 -4.52 -16.01 3.72
C PRO A 254 -3.78 -17.26 3.17
N ALA A 255 -4.10 -17.70 1.94
CA ALA A 255 -3.43 -18.84 1.32
C ALA A 255 -1.92 -18.59 1.11
N LEU A 256 -1.54 -17.38 0.69
CA LEU A 256 -0.14 -16.97 0.60
C LEU A 256 0.53 -16.95 1.97
N THR A 257 -0.17 -16.50 3.02
CA THR A 257 0.36 -16.48 4.38
C THR A 257 0.58 -17.90 4.91
N LEU A 258 -0.37 -18.80 4.68
CA LEU A 258 -0.21 -20.21 5.02
C LEU A 258 0.96 -20.87 4.26
N ARG A 259 1.10 -20.56 2.97
CA ARG A 259 2.25 -21.04 2.18
C ARG A 259 3.58 -20.54 2.74
N ASP A 260 3.63 -19.26 3.13
CA ASP A 260 4.83 -18.68 3.71
C ASP A 260 5.11 -19.22 5.12
N LEU A 261 4.08 -19.53 5.93
CA LEU A 261 4.24 -20.25 7.20
C LEU A 261 4.85 -21.64 7.00
N ARG A 262 4.36 -22.40 6.02
CA ARG A 262 4.93 -23.71 5.68
C ARG A 262 6.41 -23.59 5.26
N ARG A 263 6.74 -22.60 4.46
CA ARG A 263 8.14 -22.31 4.07
C ARG A 263 9.00 -21.86 5.26
N LEU A 264 8.43 -21.08 6.16
CA LEU A 264 9.11 -20.67 7.40
C LEU A 264 9.37 -21.90 8.29
N ALA A 265 8.40 -22.80 8.38
CA ALA A 265 8.55 -24.07 9.10
C ALA A 265 9.62 -24.98 8.48
N SER A 266 9.70 -25.07 7.14
CA SER A 266 10.75 -25.83 6.44
C SER A 266 12.12 -25.14 6.37
N GLY A 267 12.25 -23.93 6.91
CA GLY A 267 13.52 -23.20 6.94
C GLY A 267 13.91 -22.44 5.68
N SER A 268 13.01 -22.35 4.68
CA SER A 268 13.28 -21.78 3.36
C SER A 268 13.20 -20.25 3.27
N ILE A 269 12.81 -19.54 4.33
CA ILE A 269 12.63 -18.08 4.36
C ILE A 269 13.54 -17.43 5.41
N PRO A 270 13.99 -16.18 5.18
CA PRO A 270 14.74 -15.41 6.16
C PRO A 270 14.01 -15.29 7.49
N ARG A 271 14.73 -15.49 8.58
CA ARG A 271 14.20 -15.68 9.93
C ARG A 271 14.23 -14.40 10.78
N SER A 272 14.07 -13.25 10.16
CA SER A 272 13.92 -11.98 10.89
C SER A 272 12.45 -11.76 11.29
N PRO A 273 12.16 -11.51 12.58
CA PRO A 273 10.82 -11.15 13.02
C PRO A 273 10.25 -9.96 12.23
N ASP A 274 11.03 -8.90 12.07
CA ASP A 274 10.62 -7.67 11.38
C ASP A 274 10.22 -7.93 9.92
N ALA A 275 10.94 -8.81 9.22
CA ALA A 275 10.64 -9.18 7.84
C ALA A 275 9.35 -10.03 7.75
N TRP A 276 9.09 -10.88 8.76
CA TRP A 276 7.85 -11.64 8.83
C TRP A 276 6.65 -10.73 9.10
N GLU A 277 6.75 -9.89 10.11
CA GLU A 277 5.74 -8.91 10.48
C GLU A 277 5.43 -7.98 9.32
N GLY A 278 6.44 -7.42 8.67
CA GLY A 278 6.29 -6.57 7.49
C GLY A 278 5.51 -7.23 6.36
N ARG A 279 5.76 -8.51 6.13
CA ARG A 279 5.07 -9.29 5.10
C ARG A 279 3.59 -9.48 5.43
N VAL A 280 3.26 -9.81 6.68
CA VAL A 280 1.87 -10.03 7.08
C VAL A 280 1.12 -8.72 7.20
N TYR A 281 1.72 -7.67 7.76
CA TYR A 281 1.12 -6.32 7.80
C TYR A 281 0.86 -5.76 6.41
N SER A 282 1.78 -5.94 5.46
CA SER A 282 1.56 -5.54 4.07
C SER A 282 0.39 -6.27 3.42
N ARG A 283 0.08 -7.51 3.83
CA ARG A 283 -1.12 -8.24 3.37
C ARG A 283 -2.39 -7.75 4.05
N LEU A 284 -2.32 -7.45 5.35
CA LEU A 284 -3.45 -6.89 6.09
C LEU A 284 -3.87 -5.53 5.54
N SER A 285 -2.90 -4.67 5.16
CA SER A 285 -3.17 -3.33 4.63
C SER A 285 -3.84 -3.31 3.26
N VAL A 286 -3.68 -4.37 2.46
CA VAL A 286 -4.32 -4.49 1.13
C VAL A 286 -5.54 -5.41 1.13
N LEU A 287 -5.94 -5.92 2.31
CA LEU A 287 -7.13 -6.74 2.45
C LEU A 287 -8.37 -5.86 2.24
N PRO A 288 -9.28 -6.21 1.33
CA PRO A 288 -10.50 -5.43 1.10
C PRO A 288 -11.36 -5.29 2.36
N ASP A 289 -12.08 -4.17 2.51
CA ASP A 289 -12.99 -3.94 3.63
C ASP A 289 -14.12 -4.96 3.69
N ALA A 290 -14.52 -5.47 2.53
CA ALA A 290 -15.52 -6.54 2.39
C ALA A 290 -15.02 -7.93 2.78
N ALA A 291 -13.76 -8.08 3.26
CA ALA A 291 -13.24 -9.35 3.71
C ALA A 291 -13.97 -9.84 4.96
N GLU A 292 -14.31 -11.14 4.97
CA GLU A 292 -14.93 -11.78 6.12
C GLU A 292 -14.04 -11.70 7.38
N PRO A 293 -14.63 -11.57 8.58
CA PRO A 293 -13.86 -11.55 9.84
C PRO A 293 -12.93 -12.76 10.00
N LEU A 294 -13.33 -13.93 9.49
CA LEU A 294 -12.52 -15.15 9.49
C LEU A 294 -11.23 -15.00 8.69
N GLN A 295 -11.27 -14.35 7.52
CA GLN A 295 -10.09 -14.15 6.67
C GLN A 295 -9.10 -13.19 7.32
N ARG A 296 -9.61 -12.17 8.00
CA ARG A 296 -8.80 -11.21 8.76
C ARG A 296 -8.15 -11.89 9.97
N SER A 297 -8.92 -12.71 10.71
CA SER A 297 -8.39 -13.47 11.85
C SER A 297 -7.35 -14.51 11.44
N GLN A 298 -7.49 -15.14 10.28
CA GLN A 298 -6.47 -16.06 9.72
C GLN A 298 -5.13 -15.37 9.46
N LEU A 299 -5.14 -14.13 8.96
CA LEU A 299 -3.90 -13.37 8.77
C LEU A 299 -3.26 -13.00 10.10
N VAL A 300 -4.06 -12.57 11.09
CA VAL A 300 -3.58 -12.24 12.44
C VAL A 300 -3.03 -13.49 13.14
N ALA A 301 -3.73 -14.61 13.04
CA ALA A 301 -3.23 -15.90 13.55
C ALA A 301 -1.90 -16.29 12.88
N GLY A 302 -1.81 -16.09 11.56
CA GLY A 302 -0.58 -16.32 10.80
C GLY A 302 0.58 -15.45 11.28
N LEU A 303 0.32 -14.20 11.65
CA LEU A 303 1.32 -13.30 12.23
C LEU A 303 1.88 -13.87 13.52
N SER A 304 1.01 -14.25 14.45
CA SER A 304 1.38 -14.80 15.75
C SER A 304 2.15 -16.12 15.62
N VAL A 305 1.63 -17.06 14.83
CA VAL A 305 2.27 -18.37 14.63
C VAL A 305 3.67 -18.20 14.02
N GLY A 306 3.83 -17.36 13.00
CA GLY A 306 5.14 -17.15 12.39
C GLY A 306 6.15 -16.50 13.33
N ALA A 307 5.71 -15.53 14.14
CA ALA A 307 6.57 -14.92 15.18
C ALA A 307 7.05 -15.96 16.21
N GLU A 308 6.14 -16.85 16.66
CA GLU A 308 6.50 -17.91 17.60
C GLU A 308 7.44 -18.98 16.96
N ILE A 309 7.27 -19.35 15.71
CA ILE A 309 8.22 -20.24 15.01
C ILE A 309 9.62 -19.61 15.03
N ILE A 310 9.74 -18.32 14.71
CA ILE A 310 11.03 -17.62 14.71
C ILE A 310 11.64 -17.60 16.11
N ARG A 311 10.81 -17.33 17.13
CA ARG A 311 11.21 -17.31 18.54
C ARG A 311 11.71 -18.68 19.00
N LEU A 312 10.92 -19.74 18.77
CA LEU A 312 11.27 -21.10 19.15
C LEU A 312 12.55 -21.56 18.45
N ARG A 313 12.75 -21.25 17.18
CA ARG A 313 14.01 -21.56 16.48
C ARG A 313 15.22 -20.87 17.11
N ARG A 314 15.06 -19.64 17.62
CA ARG A 314 16.14 -18.92 18.33
C ARG A 314 16.46 -19.57 19.67
N ILE A 315 15.43 -19.96 20.42
CA ILE A 315 15.57 -20.64 21.72
C ILE A 315 16.19 -22.01 21.53
N CYS A 316 15.64 -22.85 20.66
CA CYS A 316 16.11 -24.22 20.45
C CYS A 316 17.55 -24.30 19.94
N ARG A 317 18.02 -23.28 19.18
CA ARG A 317 19.45 -23.19 18.80
C ARG A 317 20.37 -22.96 20.00
N ARG A 318 19.95 -22.19 21.02
CA ARG A 318 20.75 -21.94 22.22
C ARG A 318 20.91 -23.21 23.07
N PHE A 319 19.91 -24.09 23.01
CA PHE A 319 19.86 -25.29 23.83
C PHE A 319 20.16 -26.59 23.04
N ASP A 320 20.60 -26.49 21.78
CA ASP A 320 20.89 -27.62 20.90
C ASP A 320 19.70 -28.60 20.73
N LEU A 321 18.48 -28.05 20.66
CA LEU A 321 17.22 -28.77 20.47
C LEU A 321 16.65 -28.58 19.04
N GLY A 322 17.48 -28.12 18.10
CA GLY A 322 17.05 -27.76 16.75
C GLY A 322 16.36 -28.91 16.01
N SER A 323 16.92 -30.13 16.08
CA SER A 323 16.35 -31.28 15.39
C SER A 323 14.96 -31.70 15.89
N ARG A 324 14.69 -31.56 17.20
CA ARG A 324 13.37 -31.84 17.79
C ARG A 324 12.33 -30.83 17.34
N LEU A 325 12.72 -29.54 17.27
CA LEU A 325 11.85 -28.50 16.75
C LEU A 325 11.59 -28.71 15.26
N ASP A 326 12.59 -29.07 14.46
CA ASP A 326 12.42 -29.28 13.03
C ASP A 326 11.44 -30.42 12.75
N ALA A 327 11.43 -31.50 13.54
CA ALA A 327 10.45 -32.59 13.43
C ALA A 327 9.00 -32.08 13.70
N ALA A 328 8.81 -31.20 14.70
CA ALA A 328 7.50 -30.59 14.98
C ALA A 328 7.06 -29.66 13.83
N LEU A 329 7.98 -28.85 13.31
CA LEU A 329 7.71 -27.90 12.23
C LEU A 329 7.43 -28.61 10.90
N GLU A 330 8.09 -29.74 10.62
CA GLU A 330 7.79 -30.57 9.44
C GLU A 330 6.40 -31.20 9.53
N ALA A 331 6.00 -31.73 10.70
CA ALA A 331 4.65 -32.23 10.92
C ALA A 331 3.60 -31.10 10.69
N MET A 332 3.85 -29.91 11.21
CA MET A 332 3.01 -28.73 11.01
C MET A 332 2.94 -28.34 9.52
N ALA A 333 4.05 -28.35 8.81
CA ALA A 333 4.08 -28.02 7.38
C ALA A 333 3.27 -29.02 6.53
N ARG A 334 3.22 -30.28 6.93
CA ARG A 334 2.38 -31.32 6.31
C ARG A 334 0.89 -31.20 6.70
N GLY A 335 0.57 -30.40 7.71
CA GLY A 335 -0.80 -30.27 8.23
C GLY A 335 -1.20 -31.35 9.22
N ASP A 336 -0.25 -32.12 9.74
CA ASP A 336 -0.49 -33.17 10.75
C ASP A 336 -0.50 -32.54 12.15
N SER A 337 -1.67 -32.14 12.60
CA SER A 337 -1.85 -31.47 13.90
C SER A 337 -1.53 -32.39 15.07
N ALA A 338 -1.87 -33.69 14.98
CA ALA A 338 -1.65 -34.65 16.05
C ALA A 338 -0.15 -34.89 16.29
N MET A 339 0.60 -35.14 15.23
CA MET A 339 2.05 -35.30 15.30
C MET A 339 2.74 -33.99 15.73
N THR A 340 2.25 -32.85 15.27
CA THR A 340 2.78 -31.54 15.69
C THR A 340 2.67 -31.35 17.20
N ILE A 341 1.50 -31.61 17.78
CA ILE A 341 1.25 -31.49 19.22
C ILE A 341 2.17 -32.47 19.99
N THR A 342 2.26 -33.73 19.52
CA THR A 342 3.14 -34.75 20.14
C THR A 342 4.60 -34.32 20.16
N HIS A 343 5.11 -33.79 19.05
CA HIS A 343 6.50 -33.32 18.98
C HIS A 343 6.74 -32.08 19.82
N LEU A 344 5.76 -31.14 19.88
CA LEU A 344 5.88 -29.96 20.74
C LEU A 344 5.85 -30.31 22.23
N ALA A 345 5.02 -31.28 22.64
CA ALA A 345 5.01 -31.77 24.02
C ALA A 345 6.36 -32.38 24.44
N ARG A 346 6.96 -33.20 23.56
CA ARG A 346 8.31 -33.75 23.80
C ARG A 346 9.40 -32.67 23.83
N LEU A 347 9.22 -31.60 23.06
CA LEU A 347 10.13 -30.45 23.09
C LEU A 347 10.01 -29.68 24.40
N ASP A 348 8.77 -29.49 24.89
CA ASP A 348 8.48 -28.83 26.17
C ASP A 348 9.09 -29.60 27.35
N GLU A 349 8.91 -30.93 27.40
CA GLU A 349 9.55 -31.81 28.39
C GLU A 349 11.09 -31.67 28.37
N ALA A 350 11.67 -31.61 27.16
CA ALA A 350 13.12 -31.48 27.02
C ALA A 350 13.66 -30.10 27.42
N LEU A 351 12.84 -29.06 27.27
CA LEU A 351 13.17 -27.70 27.76
C LEU A 351 13.02 -27.63 29.27
N ALA A 352 11.98 -28.22 29.84
CA ALA A 352 11.74 -28.24 31.28
C ALA A 352 12.81 -29.05 32.09
N ALA A 353 13.40 -30.06 31.44
CA ALA A 353 14.47 -30.88 32.05
C ALA A 353 15.85 -30.17 32.12
N ARG A 354 15.98 -28.96 31.56
CA ARG A 354 17.26 -28.21 31.58
C ARG A 354 17.19 -27.14 32.64
N PRO A 355 18.20 -27.08 33.56
CA PRO A 355 18.31 -25.96 34.51
C PRO A 355 18.51 -24.66 33.70
N GLY A 356 17.81 -23.60 34.11
CA GLY A 356 17.82 -22.28 33.49
C GLY A 356 19.15 -21.54 33.60
#